data_e06ea4be1c3da8f175f504bd8dbda31d
#
_entry.id   e06ea4be1c3da8f175f504bd8dbda31d
#
_cell.length_a   1.000
_cell.length_b   1.000
_cell.length_c   1.000
_cell.angle_alpha   90.00
_cell.angle_beta   90.00
_cell.angle_gamma   90.00
#
_symmetry.space_group_name_H-M   'P 1'
#
loop_
_entity.id
_entity.type
_entity.pdbx_description
1 polymer ?
#
loop_
_entity_poly.entity_id
_entity_poly.type
_entity_poly.pdbx_seq_one_letter_code
_entity_poly.pdbx_strand_id
1 'polypeptide(L)'
;MNRRSFLKQLASIPALAILWPRLSAAEQAVVPHPELPFRRVRPSDPSWPTAAAWEKLRNDVGGHLIKVESPFAACTSAPNNPSCDDVFKNLKNPYFIGDNPGATQTSGWVDAWTSTPSAYAVAARTTADVVASVNFARENNLRLVVKGGGHSYQGTSNAPDSLLIWTRAMNKIALHDAFVGQGCEGKQAPQPAVTVEAGAMWLDTYDAVTTKAGRYVQGGGCLTVGVAGLIQSGGFSPFSKNYGTAAAGLLEAEIVTADGVVRIANACTNPDLFWGIKGGGGSSLGVVTKLTLRTTNSRTSSVLCSIGSRLSPTRPSSG
;
A
#
# COMPACT_ATOMS: atom_id res chain seq x y z
N MET A 1 38.75 -4.37 -21.99
CA MET A 1 38.53 -5.73 -22.47
C MET A 1 37.44 -5.70 -23.53
N ASN A 2 37.74 -6.21 -24.75
CA ASN A 2 36.82 -6.14 -25.89
C ASN A 2 35.81 -7.30 -25.81
N ARG A 3 34.53 -7.07 -26.15
CA ARG A 3 33.46 -8.09 -26.12
C ARG A 3 33.80 -9.39 -26.86
N ARG A 4 34.58 -9.32 -27.92
CA ARG A 4 35.07 -10.50 -28.67
C ARG A 4 36.05 -11.36 -27.89
N SER A 5 36.86 -10.78 -27.02
CA SER A 5 37.82 -11.53 -26.17
C SER A 5 37.10 -12.26 -25.03
N PHE A 6 36.03 -11.70 -24.50
CA PHE A 6 35.20 -12.32 -23.45
C PHE A 6 34.46 -13.57 -23.97
N LEU A 7 33.90 -13.49 -25.20
CA LEU A 7 33.21 -14.64 -25.82
C LEU A 7 34.16 -15.79 -26.22
N LYS A 8 35.42 -15.48 -26.53
CA LYS A 8 36.43 -16.52 -26.82
C LYS A 8 36.90 -17.27 -25.57
N GLN A 9 36.85 -16.62 -24.40
CA GLN A 9 37.19 -17.27 -23.12
C GLN A 9 36.06 -18.17 -22.60
N LEU A 10 34.79 -17.91 -22.96
CA LEU A 10 33.67 -18.79 -22.63
C LEU A 10 33.61 -20.07 -23.48
N ALA A 11 34.20 -20.07 -24.68
CA ALA A 11 34.25 -21.24 -25.54
C ALA A 11 35.30 -22.30 -25.18
N SER A 12 36.12 -22.03 -24.16
CA SER A 12 37.22 -22.92 -23.74
C SER A 12 36.97 -23.64 -22.40
N ILE A 13 35.71 -23.80 -21.97
CA ILE A 13 35.36 -24.62 -20.78
C ILE A 13 34.50 -25.81 -21.20
N PRO A 14 35.09 -26.91 -21.73
CA PRO A 14 34.32 -28.11 -22.06
C PRO A 14 34.20 -29.11 -20.89
N ALA A 15 34.61 -28.80 -19.69
CA ALA A 15 34.73 -29.80 -18.64
C ALA A 15 33.87 -29.61 -17.38
N LEU A 16 33.07 -28.55 -17.27
CA LEU A 16 32.24 -28.34 -16.05
C LEU A 16 30.81 -28.85 -16.18
N ALA A 17 30.39 -29.35 -17.35
CA ALA A 17 29.05 -29.91 -17.57
C ALA A 17 28.91 -31.38 -17.03
N ILE A 18 29.95 -32.01 -16.52
CA ILE A 18 29.94 -33.44 -16.15
C ILE A 18 29.79 -33.67 -14.63
N LEU A 19 29.84 -32.64 -13.81
CA LEU A 19 29.75 -32.76 -12.35
C LEU A 19 28.49 -32.16 -11.71
N TRP A 20 27.43 -31.94 -12.51
CA TRP A 20 26.14 -31.74 -11.92
C TRP A 20 25.61 -33.11 -11.47
N PRO A 21 25.44 -33.37 -10.18
CA PRO A 21 24.86 -34.64 -9.79
C PRO A 21 23.47 -34.72 -10.44
N ARG A 22 23.27 -35.77 -11.24
CA ARG A 22 21.90 -36.11 -11.69
C ARG A 22 21.16 -36.51 -10.44
N LEU A 23 20.47 -35.55 -9.81
CA LEU A 23 19.44 -35.87 -8.84
C LEU A 23 18.44 -36.77 -9.57
N SER A 24 18.44 -38.03 -9.23
CA SER A 24 17.51 -38.99 -9.80
C SER A 24 16.09 -38.52 -9.49
N ALA A 25 15.15 -38.79 -10.40
CA ALA A 25 13.73 -38.45 -10.19
C ALA A 25 13.14 -39.10 -8.89
N ALA A 26 13.84 -40.02 -8.29
CA ALA A 26 13.48 -40.63 -7.01
C ALA A 26 13.81 -39.75 -5.78
N GLU A 27 14.66 -38.74 -5.88
CA GLU A 27 14.98 -37.81 -4.79
C GLU A 27 14.12 -36.52 -4.82
N GLN A 28 13.29 -36.38 -5.82
CA GLN A 28 12.10 -35.54 -5.73
C GLN A 28 10.96 -36.34 -5.06
N ALA A 29 11.24 -36.95 -3.90
CA ALA A 29 10.18 -37.29 -2.98
C ALA A 29 9.42 -35.97 -2.76
N VAL A 30 8.24 -35.88 -3.35
CA VAL A 30 7.24 -34.87 -3.01
C VAL A 30 7.14 -34.94 -1.49
N VAL A 31 7.88 -34.05 -0.80
CA VAL A 31 7.62 -33.81 0.61
C VAL A 31 6.12 -33.50 0.61
N PRO A 32 5.29 -34.33 1.24
CA PRO A 32 3.87 -34.03 1.33
C PRO A 32 3.87 -32.67 1.98
N HIS A 33 3.52 -31.63 1.20
CA HIS A 33 3.16 -30.37 1.82
C HIS A 33 2.07 -30.75 2.78
N PRO A 34 2.26 -30.62 4.11
CA PRO A 34 1.14 -30.81 5.02
C PRO A 34 0.02 -30.01 4.40
N GLU A 35 -1.10 -30.64 4.13
CA GLU A 35 -2.28 -29.95 3.63
C GLU A 35 -2.38 -28.72 4.48
N LEU A 36 -2.16 -27.56 3.87
CA LEU A 36 -2.15 -26.31 4.62
C LEU A 36 -3.54 -26.21 5.21
N PRO A 37 -3.73 -26.41 6.54
CA PRO A 37 -5.06 -26.42 7.14
C PRO A 37 -5.69 -25.03 7.13
N PHE A 38 -5.13 -24.11 6.33
CA PHE A 38 -5.37 -22.70 6.40
C PHE A 38 -6.09 -22.20 5.14
N ARG A 39 -7.36 -22.62 4.99
CA ARG A 39 -8.27 -22.02 4.03
C ARG A 39 -8.94 -20.80 4.69
N ARG A 40 -8.87 -19.64 4.07
CA ARG A 40 -9.65 -18.47 4.50
C ARG A 40 -11.13 -18.71 4.26
N VAL A 41 -11.95 -18.28 5.22
CA VAL A 41 -13.41 -18.37 5.16
C VAL A 41 -13.94 -17.47 4.03
N ARG A 42 -14.90 -17.98 3.26
CA ARG A 42 -15.52 -17.31 2.11
C ARG A 42 -17.01 -17.12 2.34
N PRO A 43 -17.68 -16.22 1.60
CA PRO A 43 -19.12 -15.97 1.73
C PRO A 43 -20.02 -17.21 1.58
N SER A 44 -19.56 -18.23 0.84
CA SER A 44 -20.28 -19.50 0.67
C SER A 44 -20.09 -20.50 1.81
N ASP A 45 -19.17 -20.24 2.74
CA ASP A 45 -18.87 -21.17 3.84
C ASP A 45 -19.85 -20.96 5.00
N PRO A 46 -20.29 -22.03 5.68
CA PRO A 46 -21.16 -21.93 6.87
C PRO A 46 -20.54 -21.10 8.01
N SER A 47 -19.21 -21.01 8.06
CA SER A 47 -18.45 -20.22 9.03
C SER A 47 -18.27 -18.74 8.64
N TRP A 48 -18.87 -18.30 7.53
CA TRP A 48 -18.88 -16.87 7.20
C TRP A 48 -19.57 -16.06 8.30
N PRO A 49 -19.03 -14.90 8.70
CA PRO A 49 -19.60 -14.12 9.79
C PRO A 49 -21.10 -13.83 9.56
N THR A 50 -21.88 -14.01 10.60
CA THR A 50 -23.31 -13.73 10.58
C THR A 50 -23.60 -12.23 10.42
N ALA A 51 -24.82 -11.88 10.05
CA ALA A 51 -25.26 -10.48 10.00
C ALA A 51 -25.02 -9.75 11.34
N ALA A 52 -25.24 -10.43 12.46
CA ALA A 52 -24.99 -9.87 13.79
C ALA A 52 -23.49 -9.62 14.04
N ALA A 53 -22.61 -10.50 13.57
CA ALA A 53 -21.16 -10.29 13.68
C ALA A 53 -20.69 -9.07 12.85
N TRP A 54 -21.20 -8.92 11.61
CA TRP A 54 -20.93 -7.74 10.79
C TRP A 54 -21.49 -6.45 11.41
N GLU A 55 -22.66 -6.51 12.03
CA GLU A 55 -23.24 -5.35 12.73
C GLU A 55 -22.41 -4.98 13.98
N LYS A 56 -21.88 -5.98 14.70
CA LYS A 56 -20.94 -5.73 15.78
C LYS A 56 -19.71 -4.97 15.26
N LEU A 57 -19.09 -5.46 14.16
CA LEU A 57 -17.95 -4.76 13.57
C LEU A 57 -18.34 -3.33 13.14
N ARG A 58 -19.53 -3.14 12.54
CA ARG A 58 -20.04 -1.81 12.18
C ARG A 58 -20.04 -0.87 13.39
N ASN A 59 -20.52 -1.34 14.52
CA ASN A 59 -20.56 -0.55 15.76
C ASN A 59 -19.15 -0.27 16.29
N ASP A 60 -18.26 -1.27 16.29
CA ASP A 60 -16.88 -1.16 16.76
C ASP A 60 -16.07 -0.13 15.94
N VAL A 61 -16.42 0.07 14.66
CA VAL A 61 -15.79 1.06 13.77
C VAL A 61 -16.63 2.33 13.55
N GLY A 62 -17.54 2.66 14.48
CA GLY A 62 -18.32 3.90 14.45
C GLY A 62 -19.25 4.05 13.23
N GLY A 63 -19.79 2.95 12.71
CA GLY A 63 -20.70 2.94 11.56
C GLY A 63 -20.00 2.90 10.19
N HIS A 64 -18.68 2.90 10.13
CA HIS A 64 -17.91 3.03 8.89
C HIS A 64 -17.66 1.70 8.15
N LEU A 65 -18.54 0.71 8.32
CA LEU A 65 -18.54 -0.54 7.55
C LEU A 65 -19.43 -0.39 6.30
N ILE A 66 -18.87 -0.70 5.14
CA ILE A 66 -19.49 -0.60 3.80
C ILE A 66 -19.60 -2.02 3.23
N LYS A 67 -20.77 -2.44 2.76
CA LYS A 67 -20.89 -3.59 1.86
C LYS A 67 -20.46 -3.11 0.47
N VAL A 68 -19.39 -3.70 -0.06
CA VAL A 68 -18.77 -3.20 -1.30
C VAL A 68 -19.53 -3.76 -2.51
N GLU A 69 -19.89 -2.85 -3.41
CA GLU A 69 -20.42 -3.20 -4.72
C GLU A 69 -19.38 -2.91 -5.79
N SER A 70 -19.39 -3.70 -6.85
CA SER A 70 -18.54 -3.45 -8.00
C SER A 70 -18.93 -2.10 -8.64
N PRO A 71 -17.99 -1.20 -8.92
CA PRO A 71 -18.30 0.02 -9.66
C PRO A 71 -18.87 -0.25 -11.05
N PHE A 72 -18.65 -1.48 -11.58
CA PHE A 72 -19.17 -1.94 -12.88
C PHE A 72 -20.51 -2.68 -12.77
N ALA A 73 -21.14 -2.77 -11.61
CA ALA A 73 -22.40 -3.49 -11.43
C ALA A 73 -23.49 -2.97 -12.38
N ALA A 74 -23.58 -1.65 -12.57
CA ALA A 74 -24.51 -1.03 -13.50
C ALA A 74 -24.26 -1.46 -14.97
N CYS A 75 -23.00 -1.68 -15.33
CA CYS A 75 -22.61 -2.10 -16.69
C CYS A 75 -22.95 -3.58 -16.97
N THR A 76 -22.93 -4.43 -15.93
CA THR A 76 -23.27 -5.85 -16.06
C THR A 76 -24.78 -6.04 -16.25
N SER A 77 -25.60 -5.25 -15.55
CA SER A 77 -27.07 -5.34 -15.62
C SER A 77 -27.65 -4.63 -16.83
N ALA A 78 -27.09 -3.52 -17.27
CA ALA A 78 -27.57 -2.71 -18.40
C ALA A 78 -26.40 -1.95 -19.06
N PRO A 79 -25.70 -2.53 -20.06
CA PRO A 79 -24.50 -1.94 -20.67
C PRO A 79 -24.68 -0.54 -21.26
N ASN A 80 -25.90 -0.18 -21.69
CA ASN A 80 -26.23 1.13 -22.27
C ASN A 80 -26.89 2.09 -21.26
N ASN A 81 -26.69 1.85 -19.97
CA ASN A 81 -27.24 2.69 -18.91
C ASN A 81 -26.33 3.92 -18.72
N PRO A 82 -26.87 5.14 -18.53
CA PRO A 82 -26.12 6.35 -18.19
C PRO A 82 -25.14 6.17 -17.02
N SER A 83 -25.51 5.36 -16.01
CA SER A 83 -24.62 5.06 -14.89
C SER A 83 -23.37 4.24 -15.31
N CYS A 84 -23.49 3.39 -16.32
CA CYS A 84 -22.33 2.68 -16.89
C CYS A 84 -21.42 3.64 -17.65
N ASP A 85 -21.98 4.51 -18.46
CA ASP A 85 -21.24 5.56 -19.20
C ASP A 85 -20.48 6.46 -18.23
N ASP A 86 -21.08 6.84 -17.10
CA ASP A 86 -20.44 7.65 -16.07
C ASP A 86 -19.25 6.93 -15.44
N VAL A 87 -19.33 5.61 -15.20
CA VAL A 87 -18.19 4.84 -14.71
C VAL A 87 -17.04 4.89 -15.71
N PHE A 88 -17.28 4.59 -16.99
CA PHE A 88 -16.25 4.60 -18.02
C PHE A 88 -15.64 5.99 -18.23
N LYS A 89 -16.47 7.06 -18.17
CA LYS A 89 -16.02 8.45 -18.24
C LYS A 89 -15.07 8.80 -17.07
N ASN A 90 -15.34 8.28 -15.88
CA ASN A 90 -14.57 8.57 -14.68
C ASN A 90 -13.37 7.65 -14.45
N LEU A 91 -13.23 6.52 -15.15
CA LEU A 91 -12.08 5.60 -14.98
C LEU A 91 -10.72 6.26 -15.26
N LYS A 92 -10.69 7.34 -16.02
CA LYS A 92 -9.46 8.13 -16.26
C LYS A 92 -9.11 9.08 -15.11
N ASN A 93 -10.04 9.28 -14.18
CA ASN A 93 -9.83 10.14 -13.02
C ASN A 93 -9.30 9.31 -11.84
N PRO A 94 -8.02 9.50 -11.44
CA PRO A 94 -7.42 8.72 -10.36
C PRO A 94 -8.08 8.97 -8.99
N TYR A 95 -8.76 10.09 -8.79
CA TYR A 95 -9.56 10.33 -7.59
C TYR A 95 -10.79 9.43 -7.53
N PHE A 96 -11.50 9.23 -8.66
CA PHE A 96 -12.61 8.28 -8.71
C PHE A 96 -12.17 6.89 -8.29
N ILE A 97 -11.00 6.44 -8.74
CA ILE A 97 -10.41 5.15 -8.36
C ILE A 97 -10.08 5.12 -6.86
N GLY A 98 -9.41 6.16 -6.36
CA GLY A 98 -8.97 6.26 -4.96
C GLY A 98 -10.12 6.40 -3.98
N ASP A 99 -11.15 7.14 -4.35
CA ASP A 99 -12.31 7.48 -3.52
C ASP A 99 -13.45 6.45 -3.61
N ASN A 100 -13.31 5.38 -4.42
CA ASN A 100 -14.26 4.27 -4.49
C ASN A 100 -13.66 2.98 -3.89
N PRO A 101 -14.25 2.37 -2.84
CA PRO A 101 -13.68 1.19 -2.20
C PRO A 101 -13.54 -0.02 -3.13
N GLY A 102 -14.44 -0.16 -4.13
CA GLY A 102 -14.45 -1.28 -5.08
C GLY A 102 -13.53 -1.11 -6.29
N ALA A 103 -12.94 0.08 -6.51
CA ALA A 103 -12.06 0.35 -7.65
C ALA A 103 -10.57 0.26 -7.29
N THR A 104 -9.74 -0.09 -8.28
CA THR A 104 -8.27 -0.09 -8.19
C THR A 104 -7.67 0.46 -9.46
N GLN A 105 -6.39 0.83 -9.45
CA GLN A 105 -5.66 1.30 -10.64
C GLN A 105 -5.79 0.36 -11.85
N THR A 106 -5.93 -0.93 -11.60
CA THR A 106 -6.04 -1.96 -12.64
C THR A 106 -7.47 -2.21 -13.11
N SER A 107 -8.47 -1.55 -12.52
CA SER A 107 -9.85 -1.64 -12.97
C SER A 107 -9.97 -1.08 -14.39
N GLY A 108 -10.49 -1.90 -15.31
CA GLY A 108 -10.67 -1.52 -16.72
C GLY A 108 -9.41 -1.64 -17.61
N TRP A 109 -8.30 -2.21 -17.13
CA TRP A 109 -7.16 -2.53 -17.98
C TRP A 109 -7.47 -3.74 -18.87
N VAL A 110 -7.23 -3.59 -20.17
CA VAL A 110 -7.45 -4.66 -21.17
C VAL A 110 -6.47 -5.79 -20.90
N ASP A 111 -6.98 -7.03 -20.92
CA ASP A 111 -6.22 -8.28 -20.75
C ASP A 111 -5.35 -8.34 -19.48
N ALA A 112 -5.58 -7.43 -18.54
CA ALA A 112 -5.05 -7.54 -17.18
C ALA A 112 -5.87 -8.57 -16.38
N TRP A 113 -5.44 -8.85 -15.15
CA TRP A 113 -6.26 -9.68 -14.24
C TRP A 113 -7.60 -9.01 -13.92
N THR A 114 -8.62 -9.82 -13.69
CA THR A 114 -9.92 -9.33 -13.24
C THR A 114 -9.82 -8.86 -11.78
N SER A 115 -9.99 -7.58 -11.55
CA SER A 115 -10.08 -7.02 -10.19
C SER A 115 -11.48 -7.28 -9.64
N THR A 116 -11.56 -8.16 -8.62
CA THR A 116 -12.81 -8.39 -7.90
C THR A 116 -12.78 -7.61 -6.58
N PRO A 117 -13.82 -6.81 -6.29
CA PRO A 117 -13.87 -6.05 -5.05
C PRO A 117 -14.00 -6.96 -3.83
N SER A 118 -13.57 -6.44 -2.68
CA SER A 118 -13.77 -7.07 -1.38
C SER A 118 -15.26 -7.17 -1.05
N ALA A 119 -15.65 -8.12 -0.19
CA ALA A 119 -17.05 -8.27 0.23
C ALA A 119 -17.54 -7.11 1.10
N TYR A 120 -16.67 -6.67 2.02
CA TYR A 120 -16.90 -5.54 2.92
C TYR A 120 -15.66 -4.65 2.99
N ALA A 121 -15.85 -3.37 3.29
CA ALA A 121 -14.77 -2.41 3.54
C ALA A 121 -15.05 -1.64 4.83
N VAL A 122 -14.04 -1.53 5.69
CA VAL A 122 -14.02 -0.56 6.78
C VAL A 122 -13.33 0.70 6.28
N ALA A 123 -14.08 1.81 6.16
CA ALA A 123 -13.54 3.13 5.86
C ALA A 123 -12.88 3.70 7.13
N ALA A 124 -11.70 3.18 7.47
CA ALA A 124 -11.01 3.48 8.71
C ALA A 124 -10.65 4.97 8.82
N ARG A 125 -10.90 5.55 9.98
CA ARG A 125 -10.60 6.95 10.33
C ARG A 125 -9.55 7.05 11.43
N THR A 126 -9.37 5.97 12.18
CA THR A 126 -8.47 5.90 13.34
C THR A 126 -7.69 4.58 13.34
N THR A 127 -6.59 4.56 14.09
CA THR A 127 -5.83 3.33 14.36
C THR A 127 -6.71 2.29 15.07
N ALA A 128 -7.67 2.72 15.90
CA ALA A 128 -8.59 1.81 16.59
C ALA A 128 -9.51 1.07 15.60
N ASP A 129 -9.99 1.72 14.54
CA ASP A 129 -10.78 1.07 13.49
C ASP A 129 -9.97 -0.01 12.76
N VAL A 130 -8.67 0.26 12.55
CA VAL A 130 -7.75 -0.72 11.96
C VAL A 130 -7.56 -1.91 12.89
N VAL A 131 -7.36 -1.67 14.20
CA VAL A 131 -7.25 -2.73 15.22
C VAL A 131 -8.50 -3.59 15.26
N ALA A 132 -9.69 -2.98 15.30
CA ALA A 132 -10.96 -3.70 15.29
C ALA A 132 -11.10 -4.58 14.04
N SER A 133 -10.73 -4.05 12.87
CA SER A 133 -10.79 -4.77 11.60
C SER A 133 -9.81 -5.95 11.53
N VAL A 134 -8.57 -5.77 12.01
CA VAL A 134 -7.56 -6.84 12.06
C VAL A 134 -8.02 -7.96 13.00
N ASN A 135 -8.50 -7.62 14.20
CA ASN A 135 -9.00 -8.58 15.16
C ASN A 135 -10.21 -9.35 14.60
N PHE A 136 -11.19 -8.65 14.02
CA PHE A 136 -12.35 -9.28 13.40
C PHE A 136 -11.94 -10.26 12.30
N ALA A 137 -11.02 -9.86 11.42
CA ALA A 137 -10.54 -10.72 10.34
C ALA A 137 -9.80 -11.95 10.88
N ARG A 138 -8.98 -11.78 11.94
CA ARG A 138 -8.26 -12.88 12.59
C ARG A 138 -9.22 -13.86 13.25
N GLU A 139 -10.16 -13.37 14.05
CA GLU A 139 -11.11 -14.19 14.80
C GLU A 139 -12.05 -14.99 13.90
N ASN A 140 -12.38 -14.44 12.72
CA ASN A 140 -13.25 -15.07 11.73
C ASN A 140 -12.48 -15.74 10.58
N ASN A 141 -11.14 -15.81 10.66
CA ASN A 141 -10.28 -16.38 9.62
C ASN A 141 -10.54 -15.79 8.22
N LEU A 142 -10.81 -14.49 8.13
CA LEU A 142 -11.10 -13.82 6.85
C LEU A 142 -9.80 -13.45 6.12
N ARG A 143 -9.91 -13.37 4.79
CA ARG A 143 -8.91 -12.68 3.98
C ARG A 143 -8.98 -11.18 4.28
N LEU A 144 -7.83 -10.58 4.61
CA LEU A 144 -7.71 -9.15 4.86
C LEU A 144 -6.93 -8.48 3.73
N VAL A 145 -7.37 -7.31 3.31
CA VAL A 145 -6.75 -6.48 2.27
C VAL A 145 -6.68 -5.04 2.75
N VAL A 146 -5.70 -4.30 2.28
CA VAL A 146 -5.51 -2.88 2.65
C VAL A 146 -5.46 -2.01 1.41
N LYS A 147 -6.17 -0.88 1.44
CA LYS A 147 -6.16 0.11 0.38
C LYS A 147 -6.00 1.51 0.95
N GLY A 148 -4.99 2.25 0.44
CA GLY A 148 -4.89 3.71 0.56
C GLY A 148 -5.43 4.38 -0.71
N GLY A 149 -4.53 4.76 -1.63
CA GLY A 149 -4.88 5.36 -2.93
C GLY A 149 -5.30 4.37 -4.04
N GLY A 150 -5.13 3.06 -3.84
CA GLY A 150 -5.53 2.05 -4.81
C GLY A 150 -4.62 1.91 -6.05
N HIS A 151 -3.38 2.37 -5.99
CA HIS A 151 -2.43 2.41 -7.10
C HIS A 151 -1.60 1.12 -7.30
N SER A 152 -1.92 0.03 -6.62
CA SER A 152 -1.20 -1.24 -6.85
C SER A 152 -1.42 -1.74 -8.27
N TYR A 153 -0.35 -1.85 -9.04
CA TYR A 153 -0.38 -2.47 -10.38
C TYR A 153 -0.58 -3.98 -10.32
N GLN A 154 -0.30 -4.60 -9.19
CA GLN A 154 -0.50 -6.03 -8.95
C GLN A 154 -1.92 -6.37 -8.48
N GLY A 155 -2.83 -5.38 -8.41
CA GLY A 155 -4.22 -5.58 -7.98
C GLY A 155 -4.39 -5.87 -6.47
N THR A 156 -3.35 -5.67 -5.65
CA THR A 156 -3.37 -6.05 -4.22
C THR A 156 -4.20 -5.13 -3.33
N SER A 157 -4.80 -4.07 -3.89
CA SER A 157 -5.67 -3.12 -3.17
C SER A 157 -7.11 -3.60 -3.03
N ASN A 158 -7.46 -4.73 -3.60
CA ASN A 158 -8.74 -5.43 -3.46
C ASN A 158 -8.54 -6.93 -3.59
N ALA A 159 -9.45 -7.72 -3.09
CA ALA A 159 -9.47 -9.17 -3.32
C ALA A 159 -10.88 -9.73 -3.10
N PRO A 160 -11.30 -10.76 -3.87
CA PRO A 160 -12.56 -11.42 -3.65
C PRO A 160 -12.62 -12.02 -2.23
N ASP A 161 -13.83 -12.12 -1.70
CA ASP A 161 -14.11 -12.81 -0.44
C ASP A 161 -13.32 -12.27 0.76
N SER A 162 -13.06 -10.96 0.79
CA SER A 162 -12.20 -10.33 1.79
C SER A 162 -12.91 -9.21 2.56
N LEU A 163 -12.31 -8.85 3.69
CA LEU A 163 -12.52 -7.59 4.38
C LEU A 163 -11.42 -6.61 3.94
N LEU A 164 -11.81 -5.45 3.44
CA LEU A 164 -10.92 -4.36 3.08
C LEU A 164 -10.79 -3.37 4.24
N ILE A 165 -9.57 -3.05 4.65
CA ILE A 165 -9.27 -1.86 5.45
C ILE A 165 -8.93 -0.74 4.48
N TRP A 166 -9.84 0.21 4.34
CA TRP A 166 -9.69 1.35 3.46
C TRP A 166 -9.27 2.59 4.25
N THR A 167 -8.00 2.93 4.17
CA THR A 167 -7.37 3.97 5.01
C THR A 167 -7.53 5.38 4.46
N ARG A 168 -8.20 5.56 3.33
CA ARG A 168 -8.29 6.85 2.60
C ARG A 168 -8.69 8.05 3.47
N ALA A 169 -9.51 7.84 4.50
CA ALA A 169 -9.96 8.89 5.42
C ALA A 169 -8.95 9.22 6.54
N MET A 170 -7.91 8.39 6.73
CA MET A 170 -6.80 8.64 7.64
C MET A 170 -5.75 9.48 6.90
N ASN A 171 -5.96 10.79 6.80
CA ASN A 171 -5.18 11.65 5.89
C ASN A 171 -4.55 12.87 6.56
N LYS A 172 -4.44 12.87 7.89
CA LYS A 172 -3.80 13.97 8.63
C LYS A 172 -2.31 14.04 8.31
N ILE A 173 -1.80 15.27 8.27
CA ILE A 173 -0.40 15.59 7.98
C ILE A 173 0.07 16.56 9.06
N ALA A 174 1.19 16.25 9.70
CA ALA A 174 1.80 17.07 10.74
C ALA A 174 3.29 17.29 10.45
N LEU A 175 3.72 18.55 10.46
CA LEU A 175 5.12 18.93 10.29
C LEU A 175 5.83 18.99 11.65
N HIS A 176 7.10 18.60 11.65
CA HIS A 176 7.99 18.66 12.80
C HIS A 176 9.28 19.38 12.44
N ASP A 177 9.74 20.29 13.31
CA ASP A 177 11.03 20.94 13.14
C ASP A 177 12.17 20.11 13.74
N ALA A 178 11.87 19.34 14.78
CA ALA A 178 12.86 18.61 15.57
C ALA A 178 12.29 17.22 16.00
N PHE A 179 12.00 16.36 15.05
CA PHE A 179 11.47 15.01 15.32
C PHE A 179 12.58 14.10 15.85
N VAL A 180 12.27 13.34 16.89
CA VAL A 180 13.05 12.21 17.39
C VAL A 180 12.11 11.01 17.48
N GLY A 181 12.50 9.86 16.94
CA GLY A 181 11.71 8.64 17.00
C GLY A 181 11.56 8.15 18.44
N GLN A 182 10.45 7.50 18.75
CA GLN A 182 10.15 6.96 20.07
C GLN A 182 11.24 5.97 20.54
N GLY A 183 11.86 6.22 21.70
CA GLY A 183 12.98 5.42 22.25
C GLY A 183 14.33 5.72 21.62
N CYS A 184 14.42 6.76 20.76
CA CYS A 184 15.66 7.25 20.18
C CYS A 184 16.21 8.52 20.88
N GLU A 185 15.56 8.96 21.94
CA GLU A 185 16.00 10.12 22.72
C GLU A 185 17.42 9.91 23.24
N GLY A 186 18.27 10.89 23.03
CA GLY A 186 19.70 10.83 23.36
C GLY A 186 20.57 9.93 22.45
N LYS A 187 19.95 9.15 21.55
CA LYS A 187 20.67 8.28 20.58
C LYS A 187 20.70 8.86 19.16
N GLN A 188 19.71 9.67 18.82
CA GLN A 188 19.61 10.34 17.53
C GLN A 188 19.39 11.83 17.70
N ALA A 189 20.02 12.63 16.85
CA ALA A 189 19.77 14.07 16.80
C ALA A 189 18.35 14.36 16.27
N PRO A 190 17.65 15.36 16.83
CA PRO A 190 16.40 15.85 16.26
C PRO A 190 16.56 16.27 14.81
N GLN A 191 15.56 16.00 13.96
CA GLN A 191 15.62 16.35 12.55
C GLN A 191 14.25 16.81 12.03
N PRO A 192 14.21 17.67 10.99
CA PRO A 192 12.96 18.06 10.36
C PRO A 192 12.25 16.85 9.74
N ALA A 193 10.94 16.74 9.97
CA ALA A 193 10.16 15.62 9.50
C ALA A 193 8.70 16.01 9.17
N VAL A 194 7.98 15.10 8.54
CA VAL A 194 6.54 15.13 8.38
C VAL A 194 5.95 13.79 8.78
N THR A 195 4.95 13.79 9.66
CA THR A 195 4.13 12.62 9.95
C THR A 195 2.88 12.68 9.08
N VAL A 196 2.58 11.58 8.38
CA VAL A 196 1.40 11.40 7.55
C VAL A 196 0.63 10.15 7.98
N GLU A 197 -0.69 10.23 8.02
CA GLU A 197 -1.54 9.05 8.19
C GLU A 197 -1.61 8.23 6.89
N ALA A 198 -1.94 6.94 6.99
CA ALA A 198 -1.80 5.96 5.91
C ALA A 198 -2.67 6.21 4.67
N GLY A 199 -3.70 7.03 4.77
CA GLY A 199 -4.57 7.44 3.66
C GLY A 199 -4.14 8.73 2.95
N ALA A 200 -3.10 9.41 3.45
CA ALA A 200 -2.57 10.61 2.81
C ALA A 200 -2.03 10.31 1.41
N MET A 201 -2.28 11.22 0.48
CA MET A 201 -1.73 11.17 -0.88
C MET A 201 -0.51 12.07 -1.01
N TRP A 202 0.31 11.81 -2.02
CA TRP A 202 1.49 12.65 -2.28
C TRP A 202 1.14 14.09 -2.60
N LEU A 203 -0.02 14.36 -3.27
CA LEU A 203 -0.47 15.74 -3.51
C LEU A 203 -0.58 16.53 -2.21
N ASP A 204 -1.35 16.00 -1.25
CA ASP A 204 -1.60 16.68 0.02
C ASP A 204 -0.30 16.83 0.83
N THR A 205 0.56 15.80 0.77
CA THR A 205 1.86 15.79 1.44
C THR A 205 2.81 16.82 0.84
N TYR A 206 2.89 16.94 -0.49
CA TYR A 206 3.72 17.95 -1.16
C TYR A 206 3.18 19.36 -0.94
N ASP A 207 1.86 19.54 -0.94
CA ASP A 207 1.27 20.84 -0.61
C ASP A 207 1.68 21.28 0.80
N ALA A 208 1.56 20.40 1.78
CA ALA A 208 1.94 20.72 3.18
C ALA A 208 3.45 20.96 3.33
N VAL A 209 4.29 20.08 2.77
CA VAL A 209 5.74 20.09 2.98
C VAL A 209 6.45 21.09 2.07
N THR A 210 6.10 21.08 0.78
CA THR A 210 6.85 21.88 -0.23
C THR A 210 6.21 23.22 -0.43
N THR A 211 4.91 23.26 -0.75
CA THR A 211 4.24 24.51 -1.10
C THR A 211 4.12 25.44 0.12
N LYS A 212 3.67 24.90 1.25
CA LYS A 212 3.39 25.71 2.46
C LYS A 212 4.62 25.87 3.35
N ALA A 213 5.43 24.82 3.53
CA ALA A 213 6.55 24.86 4.47
C ALA A 213 7.93 25.07 3.82
N GLY A 214 8.03 25.13 2.48
CA GLY A 214 9.30 25.35 1.78
C GLY A 214 10.35 24.25 2.00
N ARG A 215 9.91 23.02 2.31
CA ARG A 215 10.77 21.87 2.52
C ARG A 215 10.63 20.85 1.38
N TYR A 216 11.55 19.92 1.30
CA TYR A 216 11.50 18.78 0.40
C TYR A 216 11.24 17.47 1.18
N VAL A 217 10.41 16.61 0.62
CA VAL A 217 10.24 15.23 1.06
C VAL A 217 10.38 14.29 -0.15
N GLN A 218 11.17 13.23 0.01
CA GLN A 218 11.36 12.24 -1.05
C GLN A 218 10.13 11.35 -1.19
N GLY A 219 9.53 11.36 -2.37
CA GLY A 219 8.30 10.61 -2.68
C GLY A 219 8.23 10.17 -4.15
N GLY A 220 7.03 9.93 -4.66
CA GLY A 220 6.78 9.54 -6.04
C GLY A 220 6.36 10.72 -6.93
N GLY A 221 6.27 10.48 -8.25
CA GLY A 221 5.86 11.49 -9.24
C GLY A 221 4.36 11.58 -9.46
N CYS A 222 3.56 10.62 -9.04
CA CYS A 222 2.12 10.59 -9.24
C CYS A 222 1.39 11.11 -7.98
N LEU A 223 0.65 12.20 -8.13
CA LEU A 223 0.09 12.98 -7.02
C LEU A 223 -0.99 12.22 -6.21
N THR A 224 -1.72 11.32 -6.84
CA THR A 224 -2.81 10.53 -6.21
C THR A 224 -2.35 9.20 -5.62
N VAL A 225 -1.06 8.88 -5.69
CA VAL A 225 -0.50 7.69 -5.03
C VAL A 225 -0.51 7.89 -3.52
N GLY A 226 -0.98 6.88 -2.78
CA GLY A 226 -0.94 6.86 -1.33
C GLY A 226 0.48 6.75 -0.80
N VAL A 227 0.82 7.59 0.19
CA VAL A 227 2.18 7.66 0.77
C VAL A 227 2.58 6.31 1.38
N ALA A 228 1.68 5.69 2.16
CA ALA A 228 2.00 4.46 2.89
C ALA A 228 2.32 3.28 1.96
N GLY A 229 1.55 3.09 0.89
CA GLY A 229 1.81 2.04 -0.09
C GLY A 229 3.13 2.23 -0.81
N LEU A 230 3.45 3.47 -1.20
CA LEU A 230 4.69 3.79 -1.89
C LEU A 230 5.92 3.54 -1.00
N ILE A 231 5.91 3.97 0.26
CA ILE A 231 7.01 3.76 1.21
C ILE A 231 7.25 2.27 1.44
N GLN A 232 6.19 1.50 1.68
CA GLN A 232 6.31 0.04 1.91
C GLN A 232 6.84 -0.69 0.66
N SER A 233 6.64 -0.14 -0.54
CA SER A 233 7.15 -0.68 -1.80
C SER A 233 8.51 -0.09 -2.22
N GLY A 234 9.17 0.66 -1.34
CA GLY A 234 10.46 1.32 -1.60
C GLY A 234 10.31 2.73 -2.16
N GLY A 235 9.56 2.91 -3.22
CA GLY A 235 9.27 4.19 -3.86
C GLY A 235 10.46 4.86 -4.52
N PHE A 236 10.40 5.07 -5.83
CA PHE A 236 11.41 5.82 -6.58
C PHE A 236 10.84 7.10 -7.16
N SER A 237 11.72 8.05 -7.47
CA SER A 237 11.38 9.30 -8.16
C SER A 237 12.55 9.80 -9.00
N PRO A 238 12.37 10.86 -9.81
CA PRO A 238 13.46 11.48 -10.55
C PRO A 238 14.67 11.89 -9.68
N PHE A 239 14.45 12.14 -8.39
CA PHE A 239 15.49 12.56 -7.45
C PHE A 239 16.09 11.42 -6.62
N SER A 240 15.72 10.17 -6.88
CA SER A 240 16.23 9.01 -6.13
C SER A 240 17.77 8.87 -6.19
N LYS A 241 18.39 9.37 -7.26
CA LYS A 241 19.86 9.40 -7.37
C LYS A 241 20.50 10.25 -6.26
N ASN A 242 19.86 11.34 -5.86
CA ASN A 242 20.40 12.26 -4.88
C ASN A 242 19.95 11.97 -3.44
N TYR A 243 18.71 11.48 -3.27
CA TYR A 243 18.06 11.35 -1.97
C TYR A 243 17.73 9.89 -1.58
N GLY A 244 18.02 8.93 -2.46
CA GLY A 244 17.65 7.54 -2.27
C GLY A 244 16.18 7.27 -2.62
N THR A 245 15.68 6.10 -2.25
CA THR A 245 14.24 5.79 -2.37
C THR A 245 13.42 6.56 -1.34
N ALA A 246 12.11 6.64 -1.53
CA ALA A 246 11.23 7.28 -0.55
C ALA A 246 11.28 6.56 0.81
N ALA A 247 11.40 5.22 0.82
CA ALA A 247 11.59 4.42 2.02
C ALA A 247 12.90 4.73 2.76
N ALA A 248 13.95 5.20 2.08
CA ALA A 248 15.18 5.62 2.73
C ALA A 248 14.96 6.83 3.66
N GLY A 249 13.95 7.65 3.37
CA GLY A 249 13.54 8.79 4.20
C GLY A 249 12.66 8.44 5.39
N LEU A 250 12.23 7.19 5.53
CA LEU A 250 11.39 6.76 6.68
C LEU A 250 12.18 6.85 7.98
N LEU A 251 11.62 7.54 8.98
CA LEU A 251 12.15 7.70 10.33
C LEU A 251 11.42 6.83 11.34
N GLU A 252 10.09 6.74 11.23
CA GLU A 252 9.23 5.97 12.12
C GLU A 252 7.95 5.55 11.41
N ALA A 253 7.40 4.41 11.80
CA ALA A 253 6.08 3.94 11.38
C ALA A 253 5.26 3.51 12.60
N GLU A 254 3.95 3.77 12.57
CA GLU A 254 2.94 3.13 13.41
C GLU A 254 2.26 2.06 12.56
N ILE A 255 2.18 0.83 13.07
CA ILE A 255 1.65 -0.33 12.35
C ILE A 255 0.83 -1.21 13.28
N VAL A 256 -0.30 -1.71 12.80
CA VAL A 256 -1.09 -2.76 13.45
C VAL A 256 -0.65 -4.10 12.89
N THR A 257 -0.03 -4.93 13.70
CA THR A 257 0.44 -6.27 13.33
C THR A 257 -0.70 -7.29 13.34
N ALA A 258 -0.48 -8.49 12.82
CA ALA A 258 -1.51 -9.51 12.65
C ALA A 258 -2.16 -9.99 13.96
N ASP A 259 -1.51 -9.79 15.10
CA ASP A 259 -2.02 -10.02 16.45
C ASP A 259 -2.96 -8.91 16.96
N GLY A 260 -3.20 -7.87 16.15
CA GLY A 260 -4.05 -6.72 16.50
C GLY A 260 -3.34 -5.69 17.38
N VAL A 261 -2.04 -5.82 17.61
CA VAL A 261 -1.27 -4.91 18.47
C VAL A 261 -0.72 -3.75 17.65
N VAL A 262 -0.88 -2.53 18.17
CA VAL A 262 -0.25 -1.33 17.62
C VAL A 262 1.23 -1.31 18.02
N ARG A 263 2.10 -1.19 17.05
CA ARG A 263 3.55 -1.13 17.26
C ARG A 263 4.14 0.12 16.62
N ILE A 264 5.08 0.73 17.33
CA ILE A 264 5.98 1.73 16.75
C ILE A 264 7.21 1.01 16.24
N ALA A 265 7.64 1.35 15.04
CA ALA A 265 8.82 0.79 14.39
C ALA A 265 9.73 1.91 13.89
N ASN A 266 10.94 1.97 14.42
CA ASN A 266 12.00 2.90 14.02
C ASN A 266 13.38 2.25 14.30
N ALA A 267 14.47 2.97 14.12
CA ALA A 267 15.82 2.44 14.32
C ALA A 267 16.13 2.01 15.78
N CYS A 268 15.35 2.48 16.77
CA CYS A 268 15.55 2.21 18.20
C CYS A 268 14.48 1.28 18.78
N THR A 269 13.30 1.24 18.17
CA THR A 269 12.12 0.50 18.66
C THR A 269 11.64 -0.41 17.53
N ASN A 270 11.56 -1.72 17.79
CA ASN A 270 11.22 -2.75 16.79
C ASN A 270 12.03 -2.60 15.47
N PRO A 271 13.38 -2.58 15.52
CA PRO A 271 14.23 -2.27 14.37
C PRO A 271 14.09 -3.29 13.21
N ASP A 272 13.81 -4.55 13.49
CA ASP A 272 13.59 -5.58 12.47
C ASP A 272 12.30 -5.31 11.69
N LEU A 273 11.22 -4.94 12.41
CA LEU A 273 9.96 -4.54 11.80
C LEU A 273 10.15 -3.27 10.97
N PHE A 274 10.90 -2.30 11.47
CA PHE A 274 11.26 -1.08 10.75
C PHE A 274 12.02 -1.37 9.46
N TRP A 275 12.99 -2.26 9.51
CA TRP A 275 13.74 -2.69 8.33
C TRP A 275 12.81 -3.31 7.28
N GLY A 276 11.90 -4.20 7.70
CA GLY A 276 10.95 -4.86 6.81
C GLY A 276 9.94 -3.91 6.17
N ILE A 277 9.48 -2.85 6.86
CA ILE A 277 8.57 -1.84 6.32
C ILE A 277 9.24 -1.03 5.20
N LYS A 278 10.54 -0.86 5.23
CA LYS A 278 11.31 -0.05 4.27
C LYS A 278 11.51 -0.76 2.92
N GLY A 279 10.42 -1.06 2.22
CA GLY A 279 10.45 -1.65 0.88
C GLY A 279 10.14 -3.16 0.85
N GLY A 280 9.76 -3.77 1.97
CA GLY A 280 9.41 -5.20 2.04
C GLY A 280 8.05 -5.55 1.45
N GLY A 281 7.32 -4.57 0.94
CA GLY A 281 5.99 -4.74 0.32
C GLY A 281 4.83 -4.39 1.24
N GLY A 282 3.77 -3.88 0.65
CA GLY A 282 2.55 -3.52 1.38
C GLY A 282 1.83 -4.74 1.95
N SER A 283 1.28 -4.60 3.15
CA SER A 283 0.45 -5.60 3.85
C SER A 283 1.15 -6.90 4.25
N SER A 284 2.47 -6.98 4.16
CA SER A 284 3.23 -8.18 4.51
C SER A 284 3.41 -8.35 6.02
N LEU A 285 3.62 -7.24 6.73
CA LEU A 285 3.97 -7.23 8.15
C LEU A 285 2.85 -6.69 9.05
N GLY A 286 1.80 -6.14 8.44
CA GLY A 286 0.66 -5.54 9.12
C GLY A 286 0.09 -4.36 8.35
N VAL A 287 -0.79 -3.61 9.00
CA VAL A 287 -1.46 -2.42 8.45
C VAL A 287 -0.79 -1.18 9.00
N VAL A 288 -0.03 -0.48 8.17
CA VAL A 288 0.56 0.82 8.54
C VAL A 288 -0.56 1.84 8.73
N THR A 289 -0.50 2.60 9.82
CA THR A 289 -1.48 3.65 10.16
C THR A 289 -0.88 5.05 10.10
N LYS A 290 0.44 5.19 10.39
CA LYS A 290 1.18 6.45 10.27
C LYS A 290 2.62 6.20 9.80
N LEU A 291 3.18 7.19 9.14
CA LEU A 291 4.58 7.23 8.73
C LEU A 291 5.16 8.61 9.02
N THR A 292 6.36 8.64 9.59
CA THR A 292 7.14 9.87 9.74
C THR A 292 8.33 9.84 8.79
N LEU A 293 8.40 10.83 7.89
CA LEU A 293 9.38 10.93 6.83
C LEU A 293 10.30 12.13 7.07
N ARG A 294 11.58 11.96 6.77
CA ARG A 294 12.55 13.05 6.80
C ARG A 294 12.18 14.12 5.77
N THR A 295 12.30 15.39 6.18
CA THR A 295 12.23 16.53 5.29
C THR A 295 13.58 17.27 5.27
N THR A 296 13.88 17.98 4.19
CA THR A 296 15.09 18.81 4.03
C THR A 296 14.73 20.19 3.50
N ASN A 297 15.61 21.18 3.69
CA ASN A 297 15.38 22.50 3.12
C ASN A 297 15.43 22.46 1.59
N SER A 298 14.47 23.10 0.95
CA SER A 298 14.21 22.96 -0.48
C SER A 298 14.96 23.93 -1.38
N ARG A 299 16.19 24.35 -1.05
CA ARG A 299 16.93 25.30 -1.91
C ARG A 299 17.13 24.85 -3.37
N THR A 300 16.76 23.60 -3.70
CA THR A 300 16.93 23.01 -5.04
C THR A 300 15.62 22.61 -5.73
N SER A 301 14.45 22.75 -5.09
CA SER A 301 13.19 22.16 -5.57
C SER A 301 12.20 23.13 -6.22
N SER A 302 12.58 24.39 -6.47
CA SER A 302 11.71 25.37 -7.14
C SER A 302 11.22 24.96 -8.54
N VAL A 303 11.92 24.05 -9.20
CA VAL A 303 11.55 23.55 -10.54
C VAL A 303 10.38 22.56 -10.50
N LEU A 304 10.23 21.75 -9.45
CA LEU A 304 9.17 20.74 -9.35
C LEU A 304 7.78 21.32 -9.04
N CYS A 305 7.72 22.40 -8.24
CA CYS A 305 6.46 23.04 -7.87
C CYS A 305 5.74 23.61 -9.11
N SER A 306 6.48 24.11 -10.10
CA SER A 306 5.93 24.66 -11.33
C SER A 306 5.32 23.63 -12.28
N ILE A 307 5.76 22.37 -12.23
CA ILE A 307 5.23 21.29 -13.06
C ILE A 307 3.99 20.67 -12.40
N GLY A 308 4.00 20.48 -11.10
CA GLY A 308 2.88 19.89 -10.35
C GLY A 308 1.60 20.74 -10.40
N SER A 309 1.71 22.06 -10.33
CA SER A 309 0.56 22.96 -10.33
C SER A 309 -0.19 23.03 -11.68
N ARG A 310 0.46 22.67 -12.78
CA ARG A 310 -0.15 22.66 -14.11
C ARG A 310 -0.83 21.36 -14.49
N LEU A 311 -0.61 20.27 -13.74
CA LEU A 311 -1.07 18.92 -14.05
C LEU A 311 -2.02 18.34 -12.99
N SER A 312 -2.44 19.13 -12.01
CA SER A 312 -3.34 18.65 -10.95
C SER A 312 -4.73 18.37 -11.52
N PRO A 313 -5.22 17.12 -11.50
CA PRO A 313 -6.61 16.83 -11.81
C PRO A 313 -7.50 17.45 -10.74
N THR A 314 -8.55 18.11 -11.14
CA THR A 314 -9.56 18.66 -10.21
C THR A 314 -10.31 17.52 -9.52
N ARG A 315 -10.43 17.61 -8.20
CA ARG A 315 -11.30 16.71 -7.44
C ARG A 315 -12.75 17.04 -7.82
N PRO A 316 -13.60 16.05 -8.17
CA PRO A 316 -15.02 16.31 -8.38
C PRO A 316 -15.61 16.91 -7.10
N SER A 317 -16.38 17.99 -7.22
CA SER A 317 -17.17 18.51 -6.11
C SER A 317 -18.16 17.42 -5.68
N SER A 318 -18.13 17.04 -4.39
CA SER A 318 -19.17 16.23 -3.78
C SER A 318 -20.48 17.02 -3.84
N GLY A 319 -21.35 16.65 -4.76
CA GLY A 319 -22.76 17.03 -4.73
C GLY A 319 -23.53 16.04 -3.87
#